data_c9e42885fd16d9bd4a5f09ebdd1f51e3
#
_entry.id   c9e42885fd16d9bd4a5f09ebdd1f51e3
#
_cell.length_a   1.000
_cell.length_b   1.000
_cell.length_c   1.000
_cell.angle_alpha   90.00
_cell.angle_beta   90.00
_cell.angle_gamma   90.00
#
_symmetry.space_group_name_H-M   'P 1'
#
loop_
_entity.id
_entity.type
_entity.pdbx_description
1 polymer ?
#
loop_
_entity_poly.entity_id
_entity_poly.type
_entity_poly.pdbx_seq_one_letter_code
_entity_poly.pdbx_strand_id
1 'polypeptide(L)'
;MLIRLFDVQNSKVVPTEHCYALPFLNKIMEEYPDSYLKIYQYIFYMSCPNPDMNPFFNLPEHEKEDIIIEEIQLEDSPEDGKIRYALDMCKQMYETPTYRAYVGIKAMLDRLAKYMEVTPIEHGRDGNINYMVNAAAKFENIRQSYKGAFSDMKQEQESSVRGGAGLAYDQM
;
A
#
# COMPACT_ATOMS: atom_id res chain seq x y z
N MET A 1 -13.90 -1.84 -9.72
CA MET A 1 -13.49 -0.47 -10.12
C MET A 1 -13.01 0.23 -8.86
N LEU A 2 -11.73 0.53 -8.77
CA LEU A 2 -11.16 1.28 -7.65
C LEU A 2 -11.58 2.75 -7.76
N ILE A 3 -12.15 3.28 -6.70
CA ILE A 3 -12.51 4.70 -6.62
C ILE A 3 -11.23 5.46 -6.24
N ARG A 4 -10.83 6.43 -7.05
CA ARG A 4 -9.70 7.30 -6.74
C ARG A 4 -10.12 8.35 -5.73
N LEU A 5 -9.71 8.18 -4.48
CA LEU A 5 -10.03 9.12 -3.40
C LEU A 5 -9.14 10.35 -3.42
N PHE A 6 -7.85 10.15 -3.73
CA PHE A 6 -6.85 11.20 -3.69
C PHE A 6 -6.09 11.27 -5.01
N ASP A 7 -5.67 12.45 -5.38
CA ASP A 7 -4.76 12.73 -6.48
C ASP A 7 -3.45 13.32 -5.94
N VAL A 8 -2.37 13.23 -6.72
CA VAL A 8 -1.09 13.86 -6.38
C VAL A 8 -0.78 14.90 -7.44
N GLN A 9 -0.84 16.16 -7.06
CA GLN A 9 -0.56 17.30 -7.93
C GLN A 9 0.60 18.11 -7.34
N ASN A 10 1.67 18.29 -8.11
CA ASN A 10 2.87 19.01 -7.66
C ASN A 10 3.41 18.51 -6.31
N SER A 11 3.50 17.18 -6.14
CA SER A 11 3.92 16.50 -4.91
C SER A 11 3.01 16.76 -3.69
N LYS A 12 1.79 17.25 -3.89
CA LYS A 12 0.79 17.42 -2.83
C LYS A 12 -0.37 16.50 -3.07
N VAL A 13 -0.86 15.91 -1.99
CA VAL A 13 -2.08 15.09 -2.00
C VAL A 13 -3.29 16.02 -2.03
N VAL A 14 -4.13 15.84 -3.04
CA VAL A 14 -5.34 16.63 -3.25
C VAL A 14 -6.55 15.68 -3.20
N PRO A 15 -7.57 15.96 -2.36
CA PRO A 15 -8.79 15.15 -2.33
C PRO A 15 -9.54 15.29 -3.66
N THR A 16 -10.09 14.17 -4.15
CA THR A 16 -11.00 14.18 -5.29
C THR A 16 -12.44 14.43 -4.84
N GLU A 17 -13.36 14.62 -5.77
CA GLU A 17 -14.79 14.78 -5.47
C GLU A 17 -15.35 13.59 -4.67
N HIS A 18 -14.79 12.39 -4.86
CA HIS A 18 -15.17 11.18 -4.14
C HIS A 18 -14.89 11.25 -2.64
N CYS A 19 -13.84 11.97 -2.21
CA CYS A 19 -13.56 12.19 -0.79
C CYS A 19 -14.74 12.86 -0.07
N TYR A 20 -15.31 13.87 -0.70
CA TYR A 20 -16.41 14.64 -0.13
C TYR A 20 -17.75 13.87 -0.14
N ALA A 21 -17.88 12.85 -0.99
CA ALA A 21 -19.04 11.98 -1.04
C ALA A 21 -19.04 10.88 0.03
N LEU A 22 -17.87 10.59 0.63
CA LEU A 22 -17.73 9.53 1.62
C LEU A 22 -17.93 10.06 3.04
N PRO A 23 -18.94 9.57 3.79
CA PRO A 23 -19.30 10.13 5.10
C PRO A 23 -18.16 10.14 6.11
N PHE A 24 -17.27 9.13 6.08
CA PHE A 24 -16.15 9.03 7.02
C PHE A 24 -15.05 10.04 6.72
N LEU A 25 -14.82 10.40 5.46
CA LEU A 25 -13.87 11.47 5.09
C LEU A 25 -14.51 12.85 5.29
N ASN A 26 -15.79 13.03 4.95
CA ASN A 26 -16.48 14.28 5.19
C ASN A 26 -16.45 14.67 6.68
N LYS A 27 -16.64 13.69 7.59
CA LYS A 27 -16.51 13.93 9.04
C LYS A 27 -15.15 14.46 9.45
N ILE A 28 -14.06 14.00 8.83
CA ILE A 28 -12.72 14.53 9.11
C ILE A 28 -12.66 16.02 8.77
N MET A 29 -13.19 16.40 7.60
CA MET A 29 -13.23 17.81 7.20
C MET A 29 -14.09 18.68 8.15
N GLU A 30 -15.23 18.17 8.61
CA GLU A 30 -16.12 18.88 9.53
C GLU A 30 -15.51 19.07 10.92
N GLU A 31 -14.79 18.09 11.42
CA GLU A 31 -14.24 18.10 12.78
C GLU A 31 -12.85 18.70 12.89
N TYR A 32 -12.07 18.64 11.82
CA TYR A 32 -10.70 19.15 11.75
C TYR A 32 -10.54 20.19 10.61
N PRO A 33 -11.32 21.28 10.60
CA PRO A 33 -11.40 22.22 9.47
C PRO A 33 -10.05 22.85 9.11
N ASP A 34 -9.15 23.01 10.09
CA ASP A 34 -7.84 23.63 9.90
C ASP A 34 -6.76 22.63 9.48
N SER A 35 -6.91 21.33 9.79
CA SER A 35 -5.89 20.30 9.60
C SER A 35 -6.32 19.12 8.70
N TYR A 36 -7.57 19.08 8.22
CA TYR A 36 -8.09 17.94 7.44
C TYR A 36 -7.22 17.58 6.22
N LEU A 37 -6.57 18.55 5.58
CA LEU A 37 -5.70 18.27 4.45
C LEU A 37 -4.45 17.48 4.86
N LYS A 38 -3.88 17.76 6.03
CA LYS A 38 -2.76 16.98 6.57
C LYS A 38 -3.23 15.58 6.99
N ILE A 39 -4.41 15.47 7.60
CA ILE A 39 -5.02 14.18 7.94
C ILE A 39 -5.28 13.35 6.66
N TYR A 40 -5.75 13.97 5.58
CA TYR A 40 -5.92 13.29 4.30
C TYR A 40 -4.60 12.85 3.68
N GLN A 41 -3.53 13.63 3.80
CA GLN A 41 -2.18 13.23 3.39
C GLN A 41 -1.70 12.01 4.19
N TYR A 42 -1.90 12.02 5.52
CA TYR A 42 -1.59 10.90 6.39
C TYR A 42 -2.34 9.63 5.95
N ILE A 43 -3.66 9.71 5.81
CA ILE A 43 -4.51 8.59 5.37
C ILE A 43 -4.06 8.07 4.01
N PHE A 44 -3.77 8.97 3.07
CA PHE A 44 -3.28 8.59 1.74
C PHE A 44 -1.95 7.84 1.81
N TYR A 45 -0.95 8.38 2.48
CA TYR A 45 0.37 7.76 2.55
C TYR A 45 0.37 6.44 3.32
N MET A 46 -0.51 6.29 4.31
CA MET A 46 -0.68 5.03 5.05
C MET A 46 -1.47 3.97 4.27
N SER A 47 -2.37 4.36 3.36
CA SER A 47 -3.29 3.43 2.69
C SER A 47 -3.00 3.19 1.21
N CYS A 48 -2.41 4.14 0.49
CA CYS A 48 -2.22 4.05 -0.96
C CYS A 48 -1.15 3.00 -1.32
N PRO A 49 -1.51 1.94 -2.06
CA PRO A 49 -0.58 0.89 -2.46
C PRO A 49 0.16 1.17 -3.76
N ASN A 50 0.02 2.36 -4.35
CA ASN A 50 0.69 2.72 -5.59
C ASN A 50 2.05 3.36 -5.32
N PRO A 51 3.18 2.70 -5.67
CA PRO A 51 4.52 3.21 -5.41
C PRO A 51 4.87 4.48 -6.20
N ASP A 52 4.20 4.73 -7.33
CA ASP A 52 4.43 5.94 -8.14
C ASP A 52 3.77 7.18 -7.53
N MET A 53 2.75 6.98 -6.69
CA MET A 53 2.01 8.04 -6.01
C MET A 53 2.39 8.18 -4.54
N ASN A 54 2.89 7.11 -3.93
CA ASN A 54 3.18 7.04 -2.50
C ASN A 54 4.68 6.82 -2.28
N PRO A 55 5.46 7.87 -1.98
CA PRO A 55 6.89 7.75 -1.76
C PRO A 55 7.24 6.88 -0.54
N PHE A 56 6.32 6.71 0.41
CA PHE A 56 6.50 5.90 1.61
C PHE A 56 6.08 4.44 1.43
N PHE A 57 5.72 4.01 0.21
CA PHE A 57 5.22 2.66 -0.06
C PHE A 57 6.19 1.56 0.38
N ASN A 58 7.50 1.76 0.19
CA ASN A 58 8.53 0.76 0.48
C ASN A 58 9.04 0.78 1.93
N LEU A 59 8.56 1.69 2.78
CA LEU A 59 8.99 1.75 4.17
C LEU A 59 8.42 0.56 4.96
N PRO A 60 9.19 0.05 5.96
CA PRO A 60 8.68 -0.93 6.91
C PRO A 60 7.46 -0.39 7.67
N GLU A 61 6.42 -1.21 7.85
CA GLU A 61 5.16 -0.78 8.48
C GLU A 61 5.37 -0.18 9.88
N HIS A 62 6.33 -0.69 10.66
CA HIS A 62 6.61 -0.23 12.02
C HIS A 62 7.32 1.13 12.10
N GLU A 63 7.89 1.62 10.99
CA GLU A 63 8.57 2.92 10.92
C GLU A 63 7.76 3.92 10.09
N LYS A 64 6.88 3.41 9.24
CA LYS A 64 6.17 4.20 8.23
C LYS A 64 5.31 5.28 8.84
N GLU A 65 4.59 4.97 9.90
CA GLU A 65 3.67 5.90 10.57
C GLU A 65 4.42 7.10 11.15
N ASP A 66 5.48 6.86 11.91
CA ASP A 66 6.27 7.90 12.55
C ASP A 66 6.93 8.82 11.50
N ILE A 67 7.49 8.23 10.45
CA ILE A 67 8.13 8.99 9.36
C ILE A 67 7.11 9.89 8.64
N ILE A 68 5.91 9.37 8.35
CA ILE A 68 4.86 10.16 7.70
C ILE A 68 4.42 11.31 8.58
N ILE A 69 4.17 11.06 9.86
CA ILE A 69 3.74 12.09 10.82
C ILE A 69 4.76 13.23 10.88
N GLU A 70 6.04 12.90 10.97
CA GLU A 70 7.14 13.87 11.00
C GLU A 70 7.20 14.67 9.70
N GLU A 71 7.15 13.99 8.53
CA GLU A 71 7.28 14.62 7.21
C GLU A 71 6.16 15.62 6.92
N ILE A 72 4.90 15.25 7.23
CA ILE A 72 3.75 16.14 7.00
C ILE A 72 3.48 17.10 8.16
N GLN A 73 4.23 16.97 9.27
CA GLN A 73 4.04 17.75 10.49
C GLN A 73 2.58 17.67 10.98
N LEU A 74 2.08 16.42 11.15
CA LEU A 74 0.74 16.18 11.66
C LEU A 74 0.70 16.50 13.16
N GLU A 75 -0.17 17.44 13.52
CA GLU A 75 -0.36 17.85 14.92
C GLU A 75 -1.44 17.03 15.63
N ASP A 76 -2.39 16.52 14.84
CA ASP A 76 -3.49 15.70 15.34
C ASP A 76 -3.00 14.28 15.65
N SER A 77 -3.57 13.66 16.70
CA SER A 77 -3.20 12.32 17.11
C SER A 77 -3.71 11.27 16.11
N PRO A 78 -2.83 10.45 15.51
CA PRO A 78 -3.24 9.34 14.63
C PRO A 78 -4.12 8.30 15.35
N GLU A 79 -4.03 8.24 16.70
CA GLU A 79 -4.84 7.35 17.54
C GLU A 79 -6.27 7.86 17.76
N ASP A 80 -6.60 9.05 17.28
CA ASP A 80 -7.99 9.53 17.32
C ASP A 80 -8.90 8.54 16.59
N GLY A 81 -9.96 8.13 17.25
CA GLY A 81 -10.84 7.06 16.76
C GLY A 81 -11.47 7.36 15.39
N LYS A 82 -11.64 8.64 15.03
CA LYS A 82 -12.22 9.06 13.74
C LYS A 82 -11.18 9.00 12.64
N ILE A 83 -9.96 9.43 12.92
CA ILE A 83 -8.82 9.36 11.99
C ILE A 83 -8.50 7.88 11.73
N ARG A 84 -8.44 7.07 12.79
CA ARG A 84 -8.19 5.63 12.68
C ARG A 84 -9.28 4.91 11.87
N TYR A 85 -10.55 5.23 12.14
CA TYR A 85 -11.67 4.67 11.39
C TYR A 85 -11.61 5.06 9.90
N ALA A 86 -11.31 6.32 9.58
CA ALA A 86 -11.19 6.77 8.21
C ALA A 86 -10.00 6.08 7.49
N LEU A 87 -8.88 5.90 8.17
CA LEU A 87 -7.72 5.16 7.66
C LEU A 87 -8.08 3.70 7.36
N ASP A 88 -8.75 3.00 8.28
CA ASP A 88 -9.15 1.61 8.11
C ASP A 88 -10.11 1.44 6.92
N MET A 89 -11.07 2.34 6.78
CA MET A 89 -11.98 2.35 5.63
C MET A 89 -11.23 2.57 4.30
N CYS A 90 -10.26 3.49 4.26
CA CYS A 90 -9.44 3.72 3.07
C CYS A 90 -8.56 2.49 2.76
N LYS A 91 -7.94 1.85 3.76
CA LYS A 91 -7.20 0.61 3.58
C LYS A 91 -8.08 -0.49 2.96
N GLN A 92 -9.29 -0.69 3.48
CA GLN A 92 -10.24 -1.67 2.93
C GLN A 92 -10.60 -1.39 1.46
N MET A 93 -10.75 -0.12 1.08
CA MET A 93 -11.06 0.25 -0.30
C MET A 93 -9.91 -0.05 -1.27
N TYR A 94 -8.66 -0.01 -0.81
CA TYR A 94 -7.48 -0.39 -1.60
C TYR A 94 -7.16 -1.89 -1.54
N GLU A 95 -7.83 -2.66 -0.67
CA GLU A 95 -7.58 -4.08 -0.48
C GLU A 95 -8.23 -4.93 -1.56
N THR A 96 -7.64 -4.90 -2.76
CA THR A 96 -8.06 -5.72 -3.89
C THR A 96 -7.47 -7.13 -3.83
N PRO A 97 -8.03 -8.11 -4.56
CA PRO A 97 -7.44 -9.45 -4.67
C PRO A 97 -5.99 -9.43 -5.18
N THR A 98 -5.67 -8.58 -6.14
CA THR A 98 -4.30 -8.41 -6.67
C THR A 98 -3.36 -7.83 -5.63
N TYR A 99 -3.80 -6.83 -4.87
CA TYR A 99 -3.02 -6.29 -3.75
C TYR A 99 -2.78 -7.33 -2.65
N ARG A 100 -3.81 -8.10 -2.26
CA ARG A 100 -3.65 -9.19 -1.28
C ARG A 100 -2.69 -10.27 -1.76
N ALA A 101 -2.74 -10.64 -3.04
CA ALA A 101 -1.80 -11.59 -3.63
C ALA A 101 -0.36 -11.06 -3.58
N TYR A 102 -0.15 -9.79 -3.94
CA TYR A 102 1.15 -9.14 -3.85
C TYR A 102 1.71 -9.15 -2.42
N VAL A 103 0.91 -8.72 -1.43
CA VAL A 103 1.33 -8.68 -0.01
C VAL A 103 1.65 -10.08 0.51
N GLY A 104 0.84 -11.09 0.16
CA GLY A 104 1.06 -12.48 0.55
C GLY A 104 2.36 -13.05 -0.02
N ILE A 105 2.65 -12.81 -1.31
CA ILE A 105 3.87 -13.28 -1.96
C ILE A 105 5.09 -12.53 -1.39
N LYS A 106 5.00 -11.22 -1.14
CA LYS A 106 6.05 -10.43 -0.49
C LYS A 106 6.40 -11.01 0.88
N ALA A 107 5.40 -11.23 1.72
CA ALA A 107 5.61 -11.79 3.06
C ALA A 107 6.24 -13.20 3.02
N MET A 108 5.88 -14.03 2.04
CA MET A 108 6.50 -15.34 1.83
C MET A 108 7.97 -15.21 1.41
N LEU A 109 8.27 -14.29 0.50
CA LEU A 109 9.63 -14.03 0.02
C LEU A 109 10.54 -13.55 1.16
N ASP A 110 10.05 -12.62 1.99
CA ASP A 110 10.78 -12.08 3.14
C ASP A 110 11.07 -13.18 4.19
N ARG A 111 10.08 -14.04 4.48
CA ARG A 111 10.27 -15.18 5.40
C ARG A 111 11.29 -16.18 4.88
N LEU A 112 11.25 -16.47 3.59
CA LEU A 112 12.21 -17.41 2.97
C LEU A 112 13.62 -16.81 2.95
N ALA A 113 13.75 -15.54 2.61
CA ALA A 113 15.05 -14.84 2.65
C ALA A 113 15.63 -14.87 4.07
N LYS A 114 14.84 -14.53 5.08
CA LYS A 114 15.26 -14.59 6.48
C LYS A 114 15.63 -16.01 6.93
N TYR A 115 14.87 -17.01 6.51
CA TYR A 115 15.20 -18.41 6.80
C TYR A 115 16.57 -18.79 6.23
N MET A 116 16.86 -18.44 4.98
CA MET A 116 18.15 -18.73 4.35
C MET A 116 19.32 -17.96 4.99
N GLU A 117 19.07 -16.76 5.49
CA GLU A 117 20.06 -15.92 6.16
C GLU A 117 20.51 -16.50 7.51
N VAL A 118 19.53 -16.95 8.32
CA VAL A 118 19.80 -17.37 9.71
C VAL A 118 20.08 -18.86 9.86
N THR A 119 19.76 -19.70 8.84
CA THR A 119 19.91 -21.13 8.94
C THR A 119 21.33 -21.54 8.56
N PRO A 120 22.14 -22.12 9.47
CA PRO A 120 23.48 -22.58 9.16
C PRO A 120 23.44 -23.75 8.16
N ILE A 121 24.44 -23.82 7.28
CA ILE A 121 24.58 -24.94 6.34
C ILE A 121 25.27 -26.08 7.06
N GLU A 122 24.57 -27.20 7.21
CA GLU A 122 25.07 -28.44 7.80
C GLU A 122 25.38 -29.45 6.72
N HIS A 123 26.62 -29.98 6.77
CA HIS A 123 27.11 -30.99 5.86
C HIS A 123 26.97 -32.39 6.47
N GLY A 124 26.85 -33.40 5.61
CA GLY A 124 26.79 -34.80 6.02
C GLY A 124 25.46 -35.49 5.60
N ARG A 125 25.34 -36.77 6.02
CA ARG A 125 24.16 -37.59 5.62
C ARG A 125 22.83 -37.03 6.13
N ASP A 126 22.86 -36.43 7.31
CA ASP A 126 21.66 -35.84 7.98
C ASP A 126 21.69 -34.30 7.92
N GLY A 127 22.57 -33.72 7.10
CA GLY A 127 22.69 -32.27 6.93
C GLY A 127 21.55 -31.67 6.08
N ASN A 128 21.44 -30.35 6.12
CA ASN A 128 20.34 -29.59 5.48
C ASN A 128 20.72 -29.01 4.10
N ILE A 129 21.88 -29.30 3.56
CA ILE A 129 22.39 -28.67 2.32
C ILE A 129 21.41 -28.86 1.13
N ASN A 130 20.79 -30.04 1.00
CA ASN A 130 19.82 -30.31 -0.07
C ASN A 130 18.54 -29.49 0.11
N TYR A 131 18.09 -29.26 1.35
CA TYR A 131 16.96 -28.38 1.63
C TYR A 131 17.28 -26.93 1.30
N MET A 132 18.48 -26.46 1.62
CA MET A 132 18.93 -25.11 1.31
C MET A 132 19.05 -24.88 -0.20
N VAL A 133 19.61 -25.83 -0.94
CA VAL A 133 19.70 -25.78 -2.41
C VAL A 133 18.29 -25.75 -3.04
N ASN A 134 17.37 -26.59 -2.56
CA ASN A 134 15.99 -26.60 -3.03
C ASN A 134 15.25 -25.30 -2.68
N ALA A 135 15.48 -24.75 -1.49
CA ALA A 135 14.92 -23.46 -1.08
C ALA A 135 15.42 -22.34 -1.99
N ALA A 136 16.74 -22.29 -2.27
CA ALA A 136 17.34 -21.33 -3.17
C ALA A 136 16.80 -21.44 -4.62
N ALA A 137 16.61 -22.66 -5.13
CA ALA A 137 16.02 -22.89 -6.45
C ALA A 137 14.55 -22.40 -6.52
N LYS A 138 13.78 -22.63 -5.47
CA LYS A 138 12.39 -22.14 -5.39
C LYS A 138 12.30 -20.64 -5.18
N PHE A 139 13.30 -20.02 -4.56
CA PHE A 139 13.34 -18.58 -4.32
C PHE A 139 13.20 -17.78 -5.61
N GLU A 140 13.87 -18.19 -6.68
CA GLU A 140 13.78 -17.52 -7.98
C GLU A 140 12.36 -17.59 -8.55
N ASN A 141 11.67 -18.72 -8.45
CA ASN A 141 10.29 -18.86 -8.89
C ASN A 141 9.35 -17.94 -8.10
N ILE A 142 9.53 -17.85 -6.79
CA ILE A 142 8.74 -16.97 -5.91
C ILE A 142 9.05 -15.50 -6.25
N ARG A 143 10.31 -15.17 -6.53
CA ARG A 143 10.72 -13.83 -6.97
C ARG A 143 10.07 -13.43 -8.29
N GLN A 144 9.93 -14.35 -9.25
CA GLN A 144 9.22 -14.09 -10.50
C GLN A 144 7.71 -13.89 -10.25
N SER A 145 7.11 -14.70 -9.37
CA SER A 145 5.71 -14.52 -8.95
C SER A 145 5.48 -13.17 -8.24
N TYR A 146 6.45 -12.73 -7.42
CA TYR A 146 6.41 -11.40 -6.79
C TYR A 146 6.40 -10.27 -7.82
N LYS A 147 7.29 -10.35 -8.84
CA LYS A 147 7.35 -9.36 -9.91
C LYS A 147 6.05 -9.32 -10.72
N GLY A 148 5.48 -10.49 -11.01
CA GLY A 148 4.18 -10.60 -11.69
C GLY A 148 3.06 -9.95 -10.86
N ALA A 149 2.91 -10.33 -9.60
CA ALA A 149 1.89 -9.78 -8.71
C ALA A 149 2.04 -8.26 -8.50
N PHE A 150 3.27 -7.75 -8.44
CA PHE A 150 3.55 -6.31 -8.36
C PHE A 150 3.11 -5.58 -9.64
N SER A 151 3.42 -6.15 -10.81
CA SER A 151 3.00 -5.61 -12.11
C SER A 151 1.48 -5.59 -12.24
N ASP A 152 0.80 -6.68 -11.87
CA ASP A 152 -0.66 -6.80 -11.92
C ASP A 152 -1.33 -5.77 -10.99
N MET A 153 -0.82 -5.64 -9.76
CA MET A 153 -1.29 -4.64 -8.80
C MET A 153 -1.13 -3.23 -9.36
N LYS A 154 0.03 -2.90 -9.92
CA LYS A 154 0.30 -1.59 -10.52
C LYS A 154 -0.62 -1.32 -11.70
N GLN A 155 -0.81 -2.28 -12.60
CA GLN A 155 -1.70 -2.17 -13.75
C GLN A 155 -3.17 -1.98 -13.34
N GLU A 156 -3.63 -2.67 -12.30
CA GLU A 156 -4.97 -2.48 -11.75
C GLU A 156 -5.17 -1.04 -11.23
N GLN A 157 -4.18 -0.49 -10.53
CA GLN A 157 -4.19 0.89 -10.04
C GLN A 157 -4.22 1.91 -11.18
N GLU A 158 -3.43 1.69 -12.24
CA GLU A 158 -3.37 2.55 -13.42
C GLU A 158 -4.66 2.48 -14.26
N SER A 159 -5.24 1.29 -14.41
CA SER A 159 -6.47 1.11 -15.20
C SER A 159 -7.67 1.81 -14.57
N SER A 160 -7.69 1.90 -13.24
CA SER A 160 -8.71 2.66 -12.50
C SER A 160 -8.64 4.16 -12.79
N VAL A 161 -7.45 4.67 -13.10
CA VAL A 161 -7.22 6.08 -13.46
C VAL A 161 -7.73 6.39 -14.88
N ARG A 162 -7.57 5.45 -15.82
CA ARG A 162 -7.98 5.62 -17.22
C ARG A 162 -9.50 5.46 -17.44
N GLY A 163 -10.18 4.65 -16.63
CA GLY A 163 -11.60 4.39 -16.75
C GLY A 163 -12.52 5.58 -16.41
N GLY A 164 -12.04 6.57 -15.68
CA GLY A 164 -12.79 7.79 -15.37
C GLY A 164 -12.86 8.82 -16.51
N ALA A 165 -11.90 8.79 -17.44
CA ALA A 165 -11.85 9.74 -18.56
C ALA A 165 -12.58 9.24 -19.84
N GLY A 166 -12.87 7.93 -19.93
CA GLY A 166 -13.46 7.32 -21.14
C GLY A 166 -14.97 7.39 -21.26
N LEU A 167 -15.69 7.67 -20.17
CA LEU A 167 -17.17 7.66 -20.18
C LEU A 167 -17.82 8.99 -20.55
N ALA A 168 -17.06 10.05 -20.71
CA ALA A 168 -17.60 11.39 -21.04
C ALA A 168 -17.74 11.66 -22.54
N TYR A 169 -17.18 10.82 -23.42
CA TYR A 169 -17.16 11.05 -24.87
C TYR A 169 -18.14 10.21 -25.69
N ASP A 170 -18.80 9.20 -25.12
CA ASP A 170 -19.71 8.31 -25.86
C ASP A 170 -21.20 8.66 -25.69
N GLN A 171 -21.54 9.86 -25.23
CA GLN A 171 -22.93 10.35 -25.13
C GLN A 171 -23.14 11.69 -25.87
N MET A 172 -22.62 11.79 -27.09
CA MET A 172 -23.08 12.78 -28.06
C MET A 172 -23.45 12.13 -29.39
#